data_9c02b0792fafe112ad2af1bc988b2e3e
#
_entry.id   9c02b0792fafe112ad2af1bc988b2e3e
#
_cell.length_a   1.000
_cell.length_b   1.000
_cell.length_c   1.000
_cell.angle_alpha   90.00
_cell.angle_beta   90.00
_cell.angle_gamma   90.00
#
_symmetry.space_group_name_H-M   'P 1'
#
loop_
_entity.id
_entity.type
_entity.pdbx_description
1 polymer ?
#
loop_
_entity_poly.entity_id
_entity_poly.type
_entity_poly.pdbx_seq_one_letter_code
_entity_poly.pdbx_strand_id
1 'polypeptide(L)'
;MIFKNDLVDKIKFTHTKDIYRGAYVDEFIDYIKGEAMIEDIDDGSHSVAGRISAHYVDISECDNNRYSVKDVLDEVSHTLSEYIPFFNQKNEFSDSIYKSLNIDLKDEERKIWDNDGVLIFDNLDVEKKYRGEGIGNLLLDSVCHD
;
A
#
# COMPACT_ATOMS: atom_id res chain seq x y z
N MET A 1 20.24 -13.04 -3.26
CA MET A 1 19.60 -13.15 -1.96
C MET A 1 18.83 -14.44 -1.91
N ILE A 2 19.32 -15.37 -1.12
CA ILE A 2 18.62 -16.63 -0.89
C ILE A 2 17.45 -16.30 0.01
N PHE A 3 16.26 -16.25 -0.55
CA PHE A 3 15.07 -16.18 0.27
C PHE A 3 15.05 -17.45 1.14
N LYS A 4 15.09 -17.28 2.45
CA LYS A 4 14.79 -18.37 3.39
C LYS A 4 13.35 -18.90 3.21
N ASN A 5 12.71 -18.55 2.12
CA ASN A 5 11.31 -18.81 1.85
C ASN A 5 11.10 -19.73 0.65
N ASP A 6 11.88 -20.78 0.61
CA ASP A 6 11.52 -21.94 -0.22
C ASP A 6 10.14 -22.51 0.14
N LEU A 7 9.55 -22.03 1.26
CA LEU A 7 8.21 -22.42 1.72
C LEU A 7 7.09 -21.73 0.93
N VAL A 8 7.32 -20.51 0.44
CA VAL A 8 6.27 -19.79 -0.30
C VAL A 8 6.33 -20.15 -1.76
N ASP A 9 5.33 -20.87 -2.22
CA ASP A 9 5.21 -21.28 -3.61
C ASP A 9 4.89 -20.12 -4.54
N LYS A 10 3.96 -19.27 -4.12
CA LYS A 10 3.57 -18.08 -4.89
C LYS A 10 2.95 -17.01 -4.01
N ILE A 11 3.00 -15.79 -4.52
CA ILE A 11 2.22 -14.68 -3.98
C ILE A 11 1.14 -14.32 -4.99
N LYS A 12 -0.10 -14.38 -4.55
CA LYS A 12 -1.26 -14.03 -5.37
C LYS A 12 -1.69 -12.60 -5.02
N PHE A 13 -1.71 -11.73 -6.02
CA PHE A 13 -2.24 -10.38 -5.89
C PHE A 13 -3.62 -10.25 -6.48
N THR A 14 -4.45 -9.46 -5.82
CA THR A 14 -5.75 -9.03 -6.33
C THR A 14 -5.82 -7.52 -6.22
N HIS A 15 -6.03 -6.87 -7.34
CA HIS A 15 -6.30 -5.44 -7.40
C HIS A 15 -7.82 -5.26 -7.49
N THR A 16 -8.37 -4.47 -6.57
CA THR A 16 -9.79 -4.17 -6.56
C THR A 16 -9.98 -2.68 -6.57
N LYS A 17 -10.68 -2.20 -7.57
CA LYS A 17 -11.22 -0.85 -7.55
C LYS A 17 -12.61 -0.96 -6.92
N ASP A 18 -12.71 -0.56 -5.68
CA ASP A 18 -14.00 -0.56 -5.00
C ASP A 18 -14.92 0.50 -5.63
N ILE A 19 -16.12 0.07 -5.97
CA ILE A 19 -17.15 1.00 -6.46
C ILE A 19 -17.72 1.72 -5.24
N TYR A 20 -17.13 2.86 -4.91
CA TYR A 20 -17.69 3.74 -3.91
C TYR A 20 -18.79 4.61 -4.53
N ARG A 21 -19.76 5.00 -3.72
CA ARG A 21 -20.76 5.97 -4.14
C ARG A 21 -20.10 7.29 -4.51
N GLY A 22 -20.08 7.61 -5.78
CA GLY A 22 -19.37 8.75 -6.33
C GLY A 22 -18.21 8.26 -7.18
N ALA A 23 -18.48 8.08 -8.45
CA ALA A 23 -17.63 7.44 -9.45
C ALA A 23 -16.23 8.02 -9.66
N TYR A 24 -15.86 9.05 -8.91
CA TYR A 24 -14.60 9.76 -9.11
C TYR A 24 -13.46 9.22 -8.28
N VAL A 25 -13.76 8.51 -7.20
CA VAL A 25 -12.74 8.08 -6.22
C VAL A 25 -11.98 6.87 -6.72
N ASP A 26 -12.63 5.99 -7.49
CA ASP A 26 -12.03 4.76 -8.02
C ASP A 26 -10.87 5.01 -8.98
N GLU A 27 -10.84 6.18 -9.60
CA GLU A 27 -9.76 6.55 -10.53
C GLU A 27 -8.45 6.87 -9.79
N PHE A 28 -8.53 7.22 -8.51
CA PHE A 28 -7.40 7.71 -7.72
C PHE A 28 -6.86 6.73 -6.70
N ILE A 29 -7.62 5.68 -6.39
CA ILE A 29 -7.24 4.70 -5.36
C ILE A 29 -7.38 3.29 -5.91
N ASP A 30 -6.32 2.50 -5.72
CA ASP A 30 -6.30 1.08 -5.99
C ASP A 30 -6.13 0.31 -4.68
N TYR A 31 -7.00 -0.68 -4.46
CA TYR A 31 -6.91 -1.57 -3.31
C TYR A 31 -6.18 -2.84 -3.70
N ILE A 32 -5.09 -3.12 -3.01
CA ILE A 32 -4.20 -4.24 -3.30
C ILE A 32 -4.30 -5.26 -2.17
N LYS A 33 -4.61 -6.49 -2.52
CA LYS A 33 -4.52 -7.65 -1.63
C LYS A 33 -3.46 -8.61 -2.11
N GLY A 34 -2.59 -9.02 -1.19
CA GLY A 34 -1.59 -10.05 -1.46
C GLY A 34 -1.75 -11.23 -0.51
N GLU A 35 -1.61 -12.43 -1.03
CA GLU A 35 -1.65 -13.66 -0.25
C GLU A 35 -0.43 -14.50 -0.57
N ALA A 36 0.36 -14.85 0.46
CA ALA A 36 1.48 -15.78 0.34
C ALA A 36 0.94 -17.21 0.46
N MET A 37 1.12 -17.99 -0.60
CA MET A 37 0.57 -19.36 -0.70
C MET A 37 1.68 -20.38 -0.45
N ILE A 38 1.35 -21.39 0.34
CA ILE A 38 2.22 -22.56 0.57
C ILE A 38 1.52 -23.78 0.01
N GLU A 39 2.25 -24.56 -0.79
CA GLU A 39 1.78 -25.83 -1.31
C GLU A 39 2.11 -26.95 -0.31
N ASP A 40 1.12 -27.79 -0.01
CA ASP A 40 1.33 -29.03 0.72
C ASP A 40 1.96 -30.07 -0.21
N ILE A 41 3.10 -30.61 0.18
CA ILE A 41 3.86 -31.56 -0.63
C ILE A 41 3.10 -32.89 -0.82
N ASP A 42 2.29 -33.25 0.15
CA ASP A 42 1.62 -34.57 0.17
C ASP A 42 0.39 -34.60 -0.74
N ASP A 43 -0.41 -33.53 -0.79
CA ASP A 43 -1.67 -33.53 -1.55
C ASP A 43 -1.76 -32.45 -2.62
N GLY A 44 -0.75 -31.58 -2.74
CA GLY A 44 -0.72 -30.48 -3.71
C GLY A 44 -1.69 -29.33 -3.40
N SER A 45 -2.35 -29.35 -2.24
CA SER A 45 -3.22 -28.27 -1.83
C SER A 45 -2.44 -27.02 -1.46
N HIS A 46 -3.07 -25.85 -1.61
CA HIS A 46 -2.48 -24.60 -1.21
C HIS A 46 -3.19 -24.06 0.03
N SER A 47 -2.40 -23.49 0.93
CA SER A 47 -2.90 -22.75 2.09
C SER A 47 -2.29 -21.36 2.13
N VAL A 48 -3.00 -20.41 2.75
CA VAL A 48 -2.53 -19.03 2.91
C VAL A 48 -1.69 -18.95 4.18
N ALA A 49 -0.42 -18.57 4.03
CA ALA A 49 0.50 -18.40 5.15
C ALA A 49 0.51 -16.97 5.67
N GLY A 50 0.18 -16.01 4.83
CA GLY A 50 0.14 -14.60 5.20
C GLY A 50 -0.66 -13.78 4.22
N ARG A 51 -1.13 -12.63 4.68
CA ARG A 51 -1.91 -11.69 3.89
C ARG A 51 -1.41 -10.28 4.12
N ILE A 52 -1.46 -9.48 3.07
CA ILE A 52 -1.21 -8.06 3.12
C ILE A 52 -2.33 -7.32 2.40
N SER A 53 -2.71 -6.16 2.91
CA SER A 53 -3.59 -5.25 2.20
C SER A 53 -3.04 -3.84 2.25
N ALA A 54 -3.20 -3.13 1.16
CA ALA A 54 -2.72 -1.76 1.00
C ALA A 54 -3.64 -0.99 0.06
N HIS A 55 -3.62 0.34 0.22
CA HIS A 55 -4.21 1.26 -0.74
C HIS A 55 -3.08 2.02 -1.42
N TYR A 56 -3.13 2.08 -2.73
CA TYR A 56 -2.29 2.98 -3.52
C TYR A 56 -3.11 4.20 -3.89
N VAL A 57 -2.64 5.37 -3.46
CA VAL A 57 -3.27 6.66 -3.80
C VAL A 57 -2.44 7.31 -4.89
N ASP A 58 -3.03 7.50 -6.05
CA ASP A 58 -2.37 8.14 -7.19
C ASP A 58 -2.47 9.65 -7.08
N ILE A 59 -1.45 10.26 -6.52
CA ILE A 59 -1.39 11.71 -6.31
C ILE A 59 -1.32 12.45 -7.64
N SER A 60 -0.60 11.91 -8.61
CA SER A 60 -0.50 12.50 -9.95
C SER A 60 -1.85 12.62 -10.63
N GLU A 61 -2.68 11.58 -10.55
CA GLU A 61 -4.03 11.62 -11.11
C GLU A 61 -4.94 12.60 -10.35
N CYS A 62 -4.79 12.69 -9.03
CA CYS A 62 -5.49 13.71 -8.25
C CYS A 62 -5.14 15.11 -8.74
N ASP A 63 -3.87 15.41 -8.92
CA ASP A 63 -3.40 16.71 -9.41
C ASP A 63 -3.89 17.00 -10.83
N ASN A 64 -3.78 16.03 -11.72
CA ASN A 64 -4.22 16.18 -13.11
C ASN A 64 -5.71 16.49 -13.25
N ASN A 65 -6.50 15.96 -12.34
CA ASN A 65 -7.95 16.17 -12.32
C ASN A 65 -8.39 17.27 -11.33
N ARG A 66 -7.46 17.94 -10.70
CA ARG A 66 -7.70 19.01 -9.73
C ARG A 66 -8.48 18.55 -8.49
N TYR A 67 -8.27 17.30 -8.09
CA TYR A 67 -8.82 16.75 -6.86
C TYR A 67 -7.85 16.89 -5.70
N SER A 68 -8.39 17.12 -4.52
CA SER A 68 -7.62 17.10 -3.28
C SER A 68 -7.47 15.66 -2.79
N VAL A 69 -6.23 15.23 -2.49
CA VAL A 69 -5.98 13.93 -1.86
C VAL A 69 -6.75 13.81 -0.55
N LYS A 70 -6.86 14.89 0.23
CA LYS A 70 -7.65 14.90 1.48
C LYS A 70 -9.11 14.52 1.26
N ASP A 71 -9.72 15.06 0.22
CA ASP A 71 -11.11 14.77 -0.12
C ASP A 71 -11.27 13.32 -0.57
N VAL A 72 -10.34 12.83 -1.36
CA VAL A 72 -10.33 11.43 -1.81
C VAL A 72 -10.23 10.48 -0.62
N LEU A 73 -9.32 10.73 0.32
CA LEU A 73 -9.15 9.90 1.51
C LEU A 73 -10.40 9.93 2.41
N ASP A 74 -11.04 11.08 2.52
CA ASP A 74 -12.26 11.24 3.34
C ASP A 74 -13.45 10.47 2.75
N GLU A 75 -13.58 10.46 1.43
CA GLU A 75 -14.68 9.79 0.73
C GLU A 75 -14.55 8.26 0.74
N VAL A 76 -13.34 7.71 0.75
CA VAL A 76 -13.13 6.27 0.58
C VAL A 76 -13.46 5.49 1.84
N SER A 77 -12.88 5.86 2.96
CA SER A 77 -13.15 5.16 4.21
C SER A 77 -12.73 5.98 5.42
N HIS A 78 -13.34 5.65 6.56
CA HIS A 78 -12.96 6.24 7.83
C HIS A 78 -11.50 5.94 8.18
N THR A 79 -11.02 4.75 7.86
CA THR A 79 -9.63 4.35 8.10
C THR A 79 -8.66 5.22 7.30
N LEU A 80 -8.94 5.46 6.03
CA LEU A 80 -8.08 6.31 5.20
C LEU A 80 -8.15 7.79 5.60
N SER A 81 -9.26 8.25 6.17
CA SER A 81 -9.38 9.61 6.67
C SER A 81 -8.39 9.95 7.78
N GLU A 82 -7.88 8.96 8.50
CA GLU A 82 -6.85 9.14 9.52
C GLU A 82 -5.52 9.63 8.95
N TYR A 83 -5.29 9.42 7.65
CA TYR A 83 -4.08 9.87 6.95
C TYR A 83 -4.20 11.28 6.36
N ILE A 84 -5.38 11.92 6.46
CA ILE A 84 -5.59 13.29 5.98
C ILE A 84 -4.55 14.28 6.52
N PRO A 85 -4.16 14.25 7.81
CA PRO A 85 -3.15 15.18 8.33
C PRO A 85 -1.76 15.03 7.71
N PHE A 86 -1.48 13.93 7.00
CA PHE A 86 -0.19 13.72 6.34
C PHE A 86 -0.04 14.53 5.05
N PHE A 87 -1.13 15.12 4.55
CA PHE A 87 -1.13 15.88 3.30
C PHE A 87 -1.51 17.33 3.54
N ASN A 88 -0.97 18.22 2.71
CA ASN A 88 -1.39 19.61 2.64
C ASN A 88 -2.42 19.82 1.52
N GLN A 89 -2.90 21.05 1.35
CA GLN A 89 -3.91 21.37 0.34
C GLN A 89 -3.40 21.31 -1.10
N LYS A 90 -2.08 21.22 -1.28
CA LYS A 90 -1.44 21.09 -2.61
C LYS A 90 -1.14 19.65 -2.99
N ASN A 91 -1.72 18.68 -2.29
CA ASN A 91 -1.45 17.24 -2.46
C ASN A 91 0.01 16.86 -2.22
N GLU A 92 0.70 17.60 -1.38
CA GLU A 92 2.06 17.29 -0.94
C GLU A 92 2.00 16.74 0.49
N PHE A 93 3.04 16.02 0.88
CA PHE A 93 3.17 15.64 2.29
C PHE A 93 3.32 16.88 3.17
N SER A 94 2.68 16.85 4.33
CA SER A 94 2.77 17.94 5.30
C SER A 94 4.20 18.09 5.85
N ASP A 95 4.53 19.28 6.33
CA ASP A 95 5.85 19.56 6.90
C ASP A 95 6.21 18.65 8.08
N SER A 96 5.22 18.23 8.86
CA SER A 96 5.42 17.30 9.97
C SER A 96 5.95 15.95 9.54
N ILE A 97 5.54 15.46 8.37
CA ILE A 97 6.03 14.19 7.79
C ILE A 97 7.50 14.34 7.40
N TYR A 98 7.87 15.40 6.70
CA TYR A 98 9.26 15.64 6.33
C TYR A 98 10.18 15.76 7.54
N LYS A 99 9.72 16.43 8.58
CA LYS A 99 10.47 16.52 9.85
C LYS A 99 10.68 15.17 10.50
N SER A 100 9.64 14.33 10.54
CA SER A 100 9.75 12.99 11.13
C SER A 100 10.68 12.07 10.34
N LEU A 101 10.83 12.29 9.04
CA LEU A 101 11.73 11.54 8.18
C LEU A 101 13.14 12.15 8.08
N ASN A 102 13.40 13.24 8.79
CA ASN A 102 14.68 13.98 8.74
C ASN A 102 15.02 14.52 7.33
N ILE A 103 14.00 14.86 6.55
CA ILE A 103 14.17 15.41 5.21
C ILE A 103 14.20 16.95 5.29
N ASP A 104 15.20 17.58 4.64
CA ASP A 104 15.30 19.02 4.59
C ASP A 104 14.18 19.56 3.68
N LEU A 105 13.36 20.45 4.23
CA LEU A 105 12.25 21.10 3.52
C LEU A 105 12.71 22.00 2.36
N LYS A 106 14.00 22.37 2.31
CA LYS A 106 14.59 23.20 1.25
C LYS A 106 15.16 22.37 0.11
N ASP A 107 15.20 21.05 0.23
CA ASP A 107 15.76 20.19 -0.80
C ASP A 107 14.80 20.09 -1.99
N GLU A 108 15.33 20.36 -3.19
CA GLU A 108 14.54 20.26 -4.43
C GLU A 108 14.16 18.82 -4.78
N GLU A 109 14.90 17.83 -4.32
CA GLU A 109 14.55 16.40 -4.46
C GLU A 109 13.23 16.05 -3.81
N ARG A 110 12.82 16.82 -2.82
CA ARG A 110 11.50 16.72 -2.16
C ARG A 110 10.35 16.73 -3.17
N LYS A 111 10.45 17.52 -4.24
CA LYS A 111 9.40 17.64 -5.27
C LYS A 111 9.20 16.37 -6.08
N ILE A 112 10.22 15.52 -6.16
CA ILE A 112 10.15 14.25 -6.88
C ILE A 112 9.32 13.24 -6.09
N TRP A 113 9.39 13.30 -4.78
CA TRP A 113 8.67 12.37 -3.89
C TRP A 113 7.18 12.67 -3.80
N ASP A 114 6.79 13.90 -4.11
CA ASP A 114 5.40 14.35 -4.00
C ASP A 114 4.55 14.06 -5.24
N ASN A 115 5.15 13.59 -6.34
CA ASN A 115 4.50 13.62 -7.65
C ASN A 115 3.85 12.31 -8.12
N ASP A 116 4.17 11.17 -7.54
CA ASP A 116 3.66 9.89 -8.05
C ASP A 116 2.47 9.37 -7.27
N GLY A 117 2.71 8.78 -6.14
CA GLY A 117 1.68 8.18 -5.34
C GLY A 117 2.19 7.73 -3.99
N VAL A 118 1.29 7.24 -3.18
CA VAL A 118 1.60 6.74 -1.85
C VAL A 118 0.93 5.39 -1.61
N LEU A 119 1.67 4.47 -1.02
CA LEU A 119 1.14 3.22 -0.52
C LEU A 119 0.82 3.36 0.97
N ILE A 120 -0.41 3.05 1.31
CA ILE A 120 -0.86 2.99 2.70
C ILE A 120 -1.13 1.53 3.03
N PHE A 121 -0.32 0.96 3.89
CA PHE A 121 -0.49 -0.42 4.34
C PHE A 121 -1.56 -0.48 5.42
N ASP A 122 -2.64 -1.20 5.15
CA ASP A 122 -3.75 -1.36 6.10
C ASP A 122 -3.53 -2.49 7.07
N ASN A 123 -3.05 -3.62 6.55
CA ASN A 123 -2.90 -4.83 7.34
C ASN A 123 -1.79 -5.72 6.79
N LEU A 124 -1.07 -6.34 7.70
CA LEU A 124 -0.10 -7.40 7.40
C LEU A 124 -0.26 -8.46 8.47
N ASP A 125 -0.66 -9.65 8.07
CA ASP A 125 -0.84 -10.77 8.97
C ASP A 125 -0.15 -12.01 8.45
N VAL A 126 0.55 -12.71 9.32
CA VAL A 126 1.21 -13.98 9.02
C VAL A 126 0.70 -15.01 10.01
N GLU A 127 0.27 -16.17 9.50
CA GLU A 127 -0.17 -17.29 10.33
C GLU A 127 0.89 -17.64 11.37
N LYS A 128 0.44 -17.85 12.60
CA LYS A 128 1.33 -18.01 13.76
C LYS A 128 2.43 -19.05 13.53
N LYS A 129 2.09 -20.17 12.93
CA LYS A 129 3.02 -21.27 12.67
C LYS A 129 4.12 -20.94 11.64
N TYR A 130 3.92 -19.90 10.86
CA TYR A 130 4.87 -19.48 9.81
C TYR A 130 5.60 -18.18 10.17
N ARG A 131 5.38 -17.64 11.35
CA ARG A 131 6.07 -16.42 11.80
C ARG A 131 7.56 -16.68 12.02
N GLY A 132 8.38 -15.67 11.77
CA GLY A 132 9.83 -15.79 11.88
C GLY A 132 10.51 -16.35 10.61
N GLU A 133 9.76 -16.68 9.57
CA GLU A 133 10.29 -17.24 8.32
C GLU A 133 10.49 -16.18 7.21
N GLY A 134 10.24 -14.89 7.52
CA GLY A 134 10.42 -13.79 6.58
C GLY A 134 9.26 -13.55 5.62
N ILE A 135 8.10 -14.18 5.82
CA ILE A 135 6.93 -14.06 4.93
C ILE A 135 6.38 -12.64 4.94
N GLY A 136 6.36 -11.97 6.10
CA GLY A 136 5.92 -10.59 6.20
C GLY A 136 6.76 -9.65 5.34
N ASN A 137 8.07 -9.78 5.40
CA ASN A 137 8.99 -8.99 4.57
C ASN A 137 8.82 -9.28 3.08
N LEU A 138 8.61 -10.53 2.73
CA LEU A 138 8.37 -10.94 1.35
C LEU A 138 7.09 -10.30 0.80
N LEU A 139 6.02 -10.27 1.59
CA LEU A 139 4.77 -9.63 1.20
C LEU A 139 4.94 -8.12 1.02
N LEU A 140 5.62 -7.45 1.95
CA LEU A 140 5.91 -6.01 1.85
C LEU A 140 6.71 -5.70 0.58
N ASP A 141 7.80 -6.41 0.34
CA ASP A 141 8.63 -6.22 -0.83
C ASP A 141 7.84 -6.45 -2.12
N SER A 142 7.00 -7.46 -2.15
CA SER A 142 6.21 -7.80 -3.32
C SER A 142 5.18 -6.72 -3.68
N VAL A 143 4.54 -6.11 -2.68
CA VAL A 143 3.61 -5.00 -2.90
C VAL A 143 4.35 -3.77 -3.43
N CYS A 144 5.53 -3.48 -2.89
CA CYS A 144 6.33 -2.32 -3.33
C CYS A 144 6.83 -2.45 -4.78
N HIS A 145 6.93 -3.67 -5.30
CA HIS A 145 7.45 -3.97 -6.65
C HIS A 145 6.37 -4.44 -7.63
N ASP A 146 5.12 -4.48 -7.20
CA ASP A 146 4.01 -4.89 -8.06
C ASP A 146 3.56 -3.78 -9.03
#